data_b17111fddf857945e1539b09615862f1
#
_entry.id   b17111fddf857945e1539b09615862f1
#
_cell.length_a   1.000
_cell.length_b   1.000
_cell.length_c   1.000
_cell.angle_alpha   90.00
_cell.angle_beta   90.00
_cell.angle_gamma   90.00
#
_symmetry.space_group_name_H-M   'P 1'
#
loop_
_entity.id
_entity.type
_entity.pdbx_description
1 polymer ?
#
loop_
_entity_poly.entity_id
_entity_poly.type
_entity_poly.pdbx_seq_one_letter_code
_entity_poly.pdbx_strand_id
1 'polypeptide(L)'
;MTAPAAVVWDITYACPLRCEHCYSEAGRRPSRQLSWPDLARVVDALVELSPRTVVLSGGEPLVVPEVFRVAERLRSGGVSVHLYTAGWHLPDRTVAAVVEAMSNVTVSIDGASAATHDRLRGRAGSFDRAMDAAARLTDAAAGQPELAVGVDYTVTRSNFDEIPDFCRLVDTRFPSLDYVFFGAAMPIGLASRKGFVTHEMVTSRQLELLRDESYADTLRTHLRADLVVSDNEMFQMRPERLVQGEIPAMQVEPDGRVRAMPVYEGTVGSLLDEPGTTLWQRAMARWDDPRVTSLLEHARTMEAWADATRRLDLMFGDADDQRRIERRPAFP
;
A
#
# COMPACT_ATOMS: atom_id res chain seq x y z
N MET A 1 -11.82 6.50 -19.60
CA MET A 1 -11.14 7.44 -18.67
C MET A 1 -9.76 7.74 -19.21
N THR A 2 -9.38 9.02 -19.25
CA THR A 2 -8.13 9.46 -19.89
C THR A 2 -6.93 9.36 -18.96
N ALA A 3 -7.12 9.37 -17.62
CA ALA A 3 -6.07 9.30 -16.61
C ALA A 3 -6.57 8.61 -15.33
N PRO A 4 -5.68 8.00 -14.52
CA PRO A 4 -6.02 7.45 -13.21
C PRO A 4 -6.29 8.58 -12.20
N ALA A 5 -7.22 8.34 -11.26
CA ALA A 5 -7.48 9.29 -10.18
C ALA A 5 -6.34 9.31 -9.15
N ALA A 6 -5.69 8.17 -8.95
CA ALA A 6 -4.57 8.00 -8.03
C ALA A 6 -3.46 7.15 -8.66
N VAL A 7 -2.22 7.42 -8.25
CA VAL A 7 -1.04 6.63 -8.61
C VAL A 7 -0.38 6.16 -7.33
N VAL A 8 -0.13 4.85 -7.20
CA VAL A 8 0.76 4.30 -6.17
C VAL A 8 2.15 4.15 -6.79
N TRP A 9 3.11 4.87 -6.26
CA TRP A 9 4.50 4.77 -6.70
C TRP A 9 5.34 4.07 -5.63
N ASP A 10 5.75 2.83 -5.94
CA ASP A 10 6.76 2.12 -5.17
C ASP A 10 8.12 2.78 -5.45
N ILE A 11 8.44 3.88 -4.75
CA ILE A 11 9.63 4.69 -5.06
C ILE A 11 10.96 3.94 -4.82
N THR A 12 10.93 2.88 -4.02
CA THR A 12 12.05 1.96 -3.78
C THR A 12 11.55 0.62 -3.27
N TYR A 13 12.33 -0.45 -3.49
CA TYR A 13 12.15 -1.72 -2.78
C TYR A 13 13.11 -1.90 -1.59
N ALA A 14 13.96 -0.91 -1.30
CA ALA A 14 14.73 -0.93 -0.07
C ALA A 14 13.78 -0.74 1.13
N CYS A 15 13.90 -1.61 2.14
CA CYS A 15 13.09 -1.55 3.35
C CYS A 15 13.86 -2.11 4.54
N PRO A 16 13.80 -1.48 5.72
CA PRO A 16 14.39 -2.03 6.93
C PRO A 16 13.60 -3.19 7.53
N LEU A 17 12.34 -3.38 7.14
CA LEU A 17 11.44 -4.42 7.64
C LEU A 17 11.41 -5.65 6.74
N ARG A 18 10.77 -6.73 7.24
CA ARG A 18 10.62 -8.02 6.56
C ARG A 18 9.20 -8.58 6.74
N CYS A 19 8.20 -7.71 6.49
CA CYS A 19 6.79 -8.01 6.72
C CYS A 19 6.38 -9.33 6.05
N GLU A 20 5.62 -10.15 6.79
CA GLU A 20 5.13 -11.44 6.29
C GLU A 20 4.04 -11.30 5.22
N HIS A 21 3.33 -10.19 5.21
CA HIS A 21 2.27 -9.87 4.24
C HIS A 21 2.73 -8.90 3.13
N CYS A 22 4.04 -8.63 2.99
CA CYS A 22 4.55 -7.61 2.08
C CYS A 22 4.12 -7.85 0.63
N TYR A 23 3.32 -6.94 0.07
CA TYR A 23 2.83 -7.04 -1.32
C TYR A 23 3.95 -6.83 -2.34
N SER A 24 4.89 -5.94 -2.05
CA SER A 24 5.99 -5.58 -2.94
C SER A 24 7.25 -6.44 -2.76
N GLU A 25 7.28 -7.32 -1.75
CA GLU A 25 8.46 -8.12 -1.34
C GLU A 25 9.69 -7.24 -1.05
N ALA A 26 9.46 -6.04 -0.57
CA ALA A 26 10.50 -5.06 -0.27
C ALA A 26 11.54 -5.61 0.72
N GLY A 27 12.79 -5.18 0.54
CA GLY A 27 13.91 -5.67 1.32
C GLY A 27 14.35 -7.10 0.99
N ARG A 28 13.61 -7.81 0.12
CA ARG A 28 13.92 -9.17 -0.38
C ARG A 28 14.24 -9.19 -1.87
N ARG A 29 14.16 -8.06 -2.55
CA ARG A 29 14.47 -7.84 -3.97
C ARG A 29 15.34 -6.58 -4.14
N PRO A 30 16.04 -6.42 -5.28
CA PRO A 30 16.83 -5.21 -5.56
C PRO A 30 16.00 -3.94 -5.40
N SER A 31 16.60 -2.87 -4.88
CA SER A 31 15.91 -1.59 -4.62
C SER A 31 15.36 -0.94 -5.89
N ARG A 32 16.02 -1.15 -7.03
CA ARG A 32 15.71 -0.55 -8.36
C ARG A 32 15.58 0.98 -8.31
N GLN A 33 16.20 1.62 -7.32
CA GLN A 33 16.09 3.06 -7.12
C GLN A 33 16.73 3.83 -8.28
N LEU A 34 15.99 4.82 -8.79
CA LEU A 34 16.45 5.72 -9.85
C LEU A 34 17.37 6.81 -9.29
N SER A 35 18.21 7.35 -10.17
CA SER A 35 18.94 8.60 -9.92
C SER A 35 17.99 9.81 -9.97
N TRP A 36 18.41 10.94 -9.40
CA TRP A 36 17.58 12.16 -9.44
C TRP A 36 17.13 12.58 -10.85
N PRO A 37 17.99 12.59 -11.89
CA PRO A 37 17.53 12.93 -13.24
C PRO A 37 16.36 12.08 -13.72
N ASP A 38 16.40 10.78 -13.47
CA ASP A 38 15.33 9.85 -13.86
C ASP A 38 14.11 9.97 -12.95
N LEU A 39 14.29 10.16 -11.63
CA LEU A 39 13.18 10.47 -10.72
C LEU A 39 12.43 11.72 -11.18
N ALA A 40 13.16 12.78 -11.57
CA ALA A 40 12.56 14.01 -12.07
C ALA A 40 11.73 13.78 -13.35
N ARG A 41 12.20 12.93 -14.28
CA ARG A 41 11.44 12.56 -15.49
C ARG A 41 10.16 11.81 -15.15
N VAL A 42 10.21 10.86 -14.20
CA VAL A 42 9.01 10.16 -13.73
C VAL A 42 8.04 11.15 -13.08
N VAL A 43 8.52 12.08 -12.24
CA VAL A 43 7.68 13.12 -11.64
C VAL A 43 7.02 13.98 -12.72
N ASP A 44 7.77 14.43 -13.73
CA ASP A 44 7.23 15.25 -14.82
C ASP A 44 6.14 14.50 -15.60
N ALA A 45 6.35 13.23 -15.91
CA ALA A 45 5.35 12.38 -16.54
C ALA A 45 4.09 12.19 -15.66
N LEU A 46 4.24 12.10 -14.33
CA LEU A 46 3.12 12.03 -13.39
C LEU A 46 2.38 13.37 -13.30
N VAL A 47 3.07 14.49 -13.28
CA VAL A 47 2.46 15.83 -13.30
C VAL A 47 1.68 16.03 -14.62
N GLU A 48 2.23 15.64 -15.76
CA GLU A 48 1.54 15.67 -17.05
C GLU A 48 0.29 14.79 -17.07
N LEU A 49 0.37 13.59 -16.45
CA LEU A 49 -0.76 12.68 -16.31
C LEU A 49 -1.88 13.23 -15.41
N SER A 50 -1.52 14.17 -14.52
CA SER A 50 -2.44 14.94 -13.65
C SER A 50 -3.36 14.07 -12.76
N PRO A 51 -2.87 13.04 -12.05
CA PRO A 51 -3.66 12.35 -11.06
C PRO A 51 -4.00 13.31 -9.91
N ARG A 52 -5.09 13.03 -9.18
CA ARG A 52 -5.41 13.80 -7.98
C ARG A 52 -4.37 13.60 -6.88
N THR A 53 -3.87 12.36 -6.74
CA THR A 53 -2.96 11.95 -5.67
C THR A 53 -1.89 11.00 -6.19
N VAL A 54 -0.65 11.23 -5.76
CA VAL A 54 0.44 10.24 -5.84
C VAL A 54 0.73 9.74 -4.43
N VAL A 55 0.64 8.42 -4.26
CA VAL A 55 0.98 7.72 -3.01
C VAL A 55 2.42 7.23 -3.11
N LEU A 56 3.31 7.79 -2.32
CA LEU A 56 4.70 7.31 -2.18
C LEU A 56 4.73 6.13 -1.23
N SER A 57 5.07 4.95 -1.74
CA SER A 57 5.02 3.66 -1.06
C SER A 57 6.17 2.74 -1.53
N GLY A 58 5.98 1.43 -1.45
CA GLY A 58 6.89 0.39 -1.94
C GLY A 58 7.61 -0.35 -0.82
N GLY A 59 8.90 -0.02 -0.60
CA GLY A 59 9.64 -0.43 0.59
C GLY A 59 9.41 0.57 1.74
N GLU A 60 10.46 1.33 2.07
CA GLU A 60 10.34 2.47 2.99
C GLU A 60 10.73 3.74 2.23
N PRO A 61 9.79 4.60 1.86
CA PRO A 61 10.11 5.80 1.08
C PRO A 61 11.11 6.73 1.75
N LEU A 62 11.11 6.81 3.08
CA LEU A 62 12.01 7.68 3.84
C LEU A 62 13.49 7.25 3.82
N VAL A 63 13.82 6.09 3.20
CA VAL A 63 15.23 5.74 2.93
C VAL A 63 15.73 6.31 1.59
N VAL A 64 14.84 6.89 0.78
CA VAL A 64 15.20 7.55 -0.49
C VAL A 64 15.62 8.98 -0.20
N PRO A 65 16.88 9.38 -0.45
CA PRO A 65 17.36 10.74 -0.11
C PRO A 65 16.54 11.85 -0.78
N GLU A 66 16.05 11.60 -1.98
CA GLU A 66 15.33 12.56 -2.82
C GLU A 66 13.82 12.59 -2.58
N VAL A 67 13.28 11.83 -1.64
CA VAL A 67 11.82 11.66 -1.45
C VAL A 67 11.09 13.00 -1.25
N PHE A 68 11.66 13.90 -0.48
CA PHE A 68 11.06 15.22 -0.24
C PHE A 68 11.11 16.10 -1.49
N ARG A 69 12.21 16.04 -2.23
CA ARG A 69 12.35 16.75 -3.51
C ARG A 69 11.35 16.24 -4.58
N VAL A 70 11.07 14.93 -4.57
CA VAL A 70 10.01 14.32 -5.38
C VAL A 70 8.65 14.87 -4.97
N ALA A 71 8.35 14.88 -3.67
CA ALA A 71 7.08 15.38 -3.15
C ALA A 71 6.85 16.87 -3.47
N GLU A 72 7.83 17.72 -3.22
CA GLU A 72 7.78 19.15 -3.55
C GLU A 72 7.48 19.41 -5.03
N ARG A 73 8.14 18.65 -5.94
CA ARG A 73 7.93 18.81 -7.38
C ARG A 73 6.54 18.33 -7.80
N LEU A 74 6.01 17.23 -7.25
CA LEU A 74 4.64 16.78 -7.49
C LEU A 74 3.62 17.83 -7.01
N ARG A 75 3.79 18.35 -5.79
CA ARG A 75 2.89 19.38 -5.23
C ARG A 75 2.95 20.68 -6.03
N SER A 76 4.12 21.10 -6.47
CA SER A 76 4.29 22.27 -7.35
C SER A 76 3.57 22.07 -8.68
N GLY A 77 3.39 20.84 -9.14
CA GLY A 77 2.57 20.46 -10.30
C GLY A 77 1.08 20.30 -10.00
N GLY A 78 0.62 20.63 -8.79
CA GLY A 78 -0.80 20.53 -8.39
C GLY A 78 -1.26 19.15 -7.96
N VAL A 79 -0.34 18.20 -7.72
CA VAL A 79 -0.65 16.83 -7.31
C VAL A 79 -0.55 16.69 -5.80
N SER A 80 -1.58 16.16 -5.14
CA SER A 80 -1.52 15.81 -3.72
C SER A 80 -0.56 14.65 -3.49
N VAL A 81 0.26 14.71 -2.42
CA VAL A 81 1.24 13.66 -2.12
C VAL A 81 0.91 13.00 -0.80
N HIS A 82 0.72 11.68 -0.84
CA HIS A 82 0.46 10.84 0.31
C HIS A 82 1.66 9.93 0.57
N LEU A 83 2.23 9.98 1.78
CA LEU A 83 3.34 9.13 2.21
C LEU A 83 2.84 7.95 3.03
N TYR A 84 3.20 6.73 2.66
CA TYR A 84 3.12 5.56 3.55
C TYR A 84 4.50 5.27 4.14
N THR A 85 4.59 5.11 5.45
CA THR A 85 5.84 4.80 6.14
C THR A 85 5.65 3.76 7.26
N ALA A 86 6.68 2.96 7.49
CA ALA A 86 6.73 2.08 8.65
C ALA A 86 7.20 2.83 9.94
N GLY A 87 7.55 4.11 9.84
CA GLY A 87 8.02 4.89 10.98
C GLY A 87 9.37 4.43 11.56
N TRP A 88 10.12 3.58 10.85
CA TRP A 88 11.34 2.95 11.40
C TRP A 88 12.42 3.94 11.81
N HIS A 89 12.59 5.02 11.06
CA HIS A 89 13.60 6.05 11.36
C HIS A 89 13.06 7.43 11.01
N LEU A 90 12.61 8.17 12.02
CA LEU A 90 11.98 9.46 11.85
C LEU A 90 12.60 10.52 12.77
N PRO A 91 13.86 10.98 12.52
CA PRO A 91 14.48 12.07 13.29
C PRO A 91 13.70 13.39 13.09
N ASP A 92 13.88 14.37 13.99
CA ASP A 92 13.14 15.64 14.00
C ASP A 92 13.15 16.37 12.66
N ARG A 93 14.31 16.39 11.99
CA ARG A 93 14.44 16.99 10.66
C ARG A 93 13.55 16.31 9.61
N THR A 94 13.32 14.98 9.75
CA THR A 94 12.47 14.22 8.85
C THR A 94 10.99 14.50 9.16
N VAL A 95 10.62 14.63 10.43
CA VAL A 95 9.25 15.05 10.81
C VAL A 95 8.93 16.41 10.19
N ALA A 96 9.80 17.40 10.36
CA ALA A 96 9.63 18.74 9.78
C ALA A 96 9.48 18.69 8.24
N ALA A 97 10.33 17.91 7.56
CA ALA A 97 10.26 17.76 6.11
C ALA A 97 8.97 17.04 5.65
N VAL A 98 8.46 16.07 6.40
CA VAL A 98 7.16 15.41 6.12
C VAL A 98 6.02 16.44 6.22
N VAL A 99 6.00 17.23 7.29
CA VAL A 99 4.96 18.27 7.50
C VAL A 99 4.95 19.29 6.37
N GLU A 100 6.13 19.67 5.87
CA GLU A 100 6.25 20.65 4.79
C GLU A 100 5.89 20.06 3.41
N ALA A 101 6.34 18.83 3.12
CA ALA A 101 6.30 18.28 1.76
C ALA A 101 5.06 17.42 1.46
N MET A 102 4.36 16.88 2.46
CA MET A 102 3.27 15.93 2.24
C MET A 102 1.91 16.58 2.44
N SER A 103 0.88 16.05 1.77
CA SER A 103 -0.52 16.40 2.01
C SER A 103 -1.20 15.40 2.95
N ASN A 104 -0.65 14.18 3.01
CA ASN A 104 -1.13 13.11 3.87
C ASN A 104 0.03 12.20 4.26
N VAL A 105 0.04 11.68 5.47
CA VAL A 105 0.98 10.66 5.92
C VAL A 105 0.27 9.55 6.68
N THR A 106 0.57 8.31 6.34
CA THR A 106 0.04 7.13 7.01
C THR A 106 1.18 6.34 7.62
N VAL A 107 1.11 6.09 8.92
CA VAL A 107 2.04 5.21 9.63
C VAL A 107 1.43 3.81 9.71
N SER A 108 2.19 2.81 9.31
CA SER A 108 1.71 1.42 9.34
C SER A 108 1.91 0.79 10.72
N ILE A 109 0.80 0.37 11.37
CA ILE A 109 0.82 -0.29 12.69
C ILE A 109 -0.16 -1.46 12.69
N ASP A 110 0.31 -2.72 12.77
CA ASP A 110 -0.49 -3.93 12.58
C ASP A 110 -0.78 -4.71 13.88
N GLY A 111 -0.94 -4.04 14.99
CA GLY A 111 -1.28 -4.70 16.26
C GLY A 111 -1.46 -3.71 17.40
N ALA A 112 -2.20 -4.11 18.43
CA ALA A 112 -2.31 -3.36 19.67
C ALA A 112 -1.12 -3.62 20.61
N SER A 113 -0.22 -4.53 20.23
CA SER A 113 0.95 -4.93 21.02
C SER A 113 2.21 -5.06 20.17
N ALA A 114 3.38 -4.87 20.79
CA ALA A 114 4.67 -5.12 20.16
C ALA A 114 4.81 -6.57 19.67
N ALA A 115 4.27 -7.54 20.42
CA ALA A 115 4.36 -8.95 20.06
C ALA A 115 3.69 -9.24 18.72
N THR A 116 2.50 -8.70 18.47
CA THR A 116 1.76 -8.89 17.23
C THR A 116 2.38 -8.09 16.09
N HIS A 117 2.60 -6.81 16.29
CA HIS A 117 3.14 -5.93 15.25
C HIS A 117 4.53 -6.39 14.79
N ASP A 118 5.47 -6.59 15.71
CA ASP A 118 6.86 -6.95 15.40
C ASP A 118 6.95 -8.29 14.66
N ARG A 119 6.09 -9.25 15.03
CA ARG A 119 5.98 -10.53 14.32
C ARG A 119 5.53 -10.33 12.88
N LEU A 120 4.43 -9.60 12.64
CA LEU A 120 3.89 -9.36 11.30
C LEU A 120 4.82 -8.53 10.43
N ARG A 121 5.46 -7.52 11.02
CA ARG A 121 6.43 -6.64 10.33
C ARG A 121 7.84 -7.24 10.23
N GLY A 122 8.08 -8.40 10.86
CA GLY A 122 9.30 -9.18 10.76
C GLY A 122 10.53 -8.49 11.35
N ARG A 123 10.35 -7.62 12.38
CA ARG A 123 11.45 -6.91 13.04
C ARG A 123 11.08 -6.45 14.44
N ALA A 124 11.85 -6.94 15.42
CA ALA A 124 11.72 -6.52 16.83
C ALA A 124 11.94 -5.00 17.00
N GLY A 125 11.12 -4.38 17.83
CA GLY A 125 11.14 -2.94 18.11
C GLY A 125 10.52 -2.07 17.02
N SER A 126 9.88 -2.65 16.00
CA SER A 126 9.17 -1.89 14.96
C SER A 126 7.90 -1.23 15.52
N PHE A 127 7.22 -1.86 16.48
CA PHE A 127 6.05 -1.30 17.13
C PHE A 127 6.36 0.03 17.84
N ASP A 128 7.36 0.03 18.71
CA ASP A 128 7.72 1.23 19.48
C ASP A 128 8.12 2.39 18.56
N ARG A 129 8.82 2.08 17.46
CA ARG A 129 9.21 3.09 16.46
C ARG A 129 8.03 3.64 15.68
N ALA A 130 7.09 2.79 15.25
CA ALA A 130 5.90 3.21 14.56
C ALA A 130 4.98 4.05 15.46
N MET A 131 4.83 3.66 16.74
CA MET A 131 4.08 4.42 17.74
C MET A 131 4.73 5.79 18.03
N ASP A 132 6.06 5.86 18.17
CA ASP A 132 6.79 7.12 18.32
C ASP A 132 6.63 8.00 17.07
N ALA A 133 6.76 7.43 15.88
CA ALA A 133 6.58 8.14 14.62
C ALA A 133 5.17 8.73 14.50
N ALA A 134 4.12 7.94 14.78
CA ALA A 134 2.74 8.41 14.75
C ALA A 134 2.50 9.55 15.74
N ALA A 135 2.99 9.43 16.98
CA ALA A 135 2.87 10.49 18.00
C ALA A 135 3.52 11.80 17.52
N ARG A 136 4.76 11.73 17.05
CA ARG A 136 5.52 12.91 16.62
C ARG A 136 4.93 13.57 15.38
N LEU A 137 4.44 12.78 14.42
CA LEU A 137 3.77 13.31 13.22
C LEU A 137 2.45 13.98 13.59
N THR A 138 1.64 13.35 14.44
CA THR A 138 0.37 13.90 14.91
C THR A 138 0.56 15.20 15.69
N ASP A 139 1.57 15.25 16.58
CA ASP A 139 1.91 16.46 17.32
C ASP A 139 2.40 17.59 16.38
N ALA A 140 3.24 17.25 15.40
CA ALA A 140 3.78 18.23 14.45
C ALA A 140 2.74 18.72 13.44
N ALA A 141 1.73 17.91 13.12
CA ALA A 141 0.60 18.27 12.25
C ALA A 141 -0.46 19.14 12.98
N ALA A 142 -0.40 19.21 14.30
CA ALA A 142 -1.36 20.02 15.07
C ALA A 142 -1.34 21.50 14.63
N GLY A 143 -2.49 21.97 14.12
CA GLY A 143 -2.60 23.31 13.55
C GLY A 143 -2.13 23.47 12.10
N GLN A 144 -1.84 22.38 11.40
CA GLN A 144 -1.50 22.34 9.98
C GLN A 144 -2.64 21.70 9.15
N PRO A 145 -3.67 22.45 8.77
CA PRO A 145 -4.88 21.91 8.12
C PRO A 145 -4.61 21.28 6.75
N GLU A 146 -3.44 21.53 6.17
CA GLU A 146 -3.03 21.00 4.87
C GLU A 146 -2.44 19.57 4.97
N LEU A 147 -2.12 19.06 6.18
CA LEU A 147 -1.56 17.74 6.41
C LEU A 147 -2.51 16.88 7.23
N ALA A 148 -2.97 15.77 6.66
CA ALA A 148 -3.68 14.73 7.41
C ALA A 148 -2.71 13.63 7.86
N VAL A 149 -2.83 13.16 9.10
CA VAL A 149 -2.04 12.06 9.67
C VAL A 149 -2.95 10.91 10.04
N GLY A 150 -2.65 9.72 9.52
CA GLY A 150 -3.42 8.51 9.79
C GLY A 150 -2.55 7.30 10.14
N VAL A 151 -3.24 6.25 10.52
CA VAL A 151 -2.66 4.94 10.77
C VAL A 151 -3.32 3.91 9.86
N ASP A 152 -2.51 3.05 9.24
CA ASP A 152 -2.94 1.90 8.45
C ASP A 152 -2.65 0.61 9.21
N TYR A 153 -3.67 -0.24 9.32
CA TYR A 153 -3.61 -1.53 9.97
C TYR A 153 -3.98 -2.61 8.96
N THR A 154 -3.01 -3.40 8.54
CA THR A 154 -3.27 -4.56 7.69
C THR A 154 -3.87 -5.68 8.54
N VAL A 155 -5.15 -5.97 8.32
CA VAL A 155 -5.89 -6.98 9.07
C VAL A 155 -5.54 -8.38 8.56
N THR A 156 -5.03 -9.23 9.45
CA THR A 156 -4.78 -10.65 9.25
C THR A 156 -5.63 -11.47 10.21
N ARG A 157 -5.64 -12.80 10.05
CA ARG A 157 -6.37 -13.68 10.98
C ARG A 157 -5.93 -13.52 12.42
N SER A 158 -4.63 -13.41 12.63
CA SER A 158 -4.03 -13.43 13.98
C SER A 158 -4.11 -12.10 14.72
N ASN A 159 -4.31 -10.96 14.01
CA ASN A 159 -4.45 -9.66 14.66
C ASN A 159 -5.88 -9.10 14.65
N PHE A 160 -6.84 -9.84 14.06
CA PHE A 160 -8.23 -9.38 13.93
C PHE A 160 -8.87 -9.05 15.28
N ASP A 161 -8.68 -9.92 16.26
CA ASP A 161 -9.30 -9.75 17.58
C ASP A 161 -8.69 -8.60 18.40
N GLU A 162 -7.53 -8.06 18.00
CA GLU A 162 -6.91 -6.89 18.61
C GLU A 162 -7.50 -5.55 18.12
N ILE A 163 -8.34 -5.54 17.08
CA ILE A 163 -8.87 -4.29 16.46
C ILE A 163 -9.53 -3.36 17.49
N PRO A 164 -10.44 -3.83 18.38
CA PRO A 164 -11.05 -2.93 19.38
C PRO A 164 -10.04 -2.37 20.40
N ASP A 165 -9.03 -3.16 20.78
CA ASP A 165 -7.96 -2.72 21.70
C ASP A 165 -7.05 -1.71 20.98
N PHE A 166 -6.78 -1.93 19.70
CA PHE A 166 -6.02 -1.00 18.88
C PHE A 166 -6.73 0.36 18.74
N CYS A 167 -8.05 0.37 18.50
CA CYS A 167 -8.83 1.60 18.47
C CYS A 167 -8.66 2.41 19.77
N ARG A 168 -8.80 1.76 20.93
CA ARG A 168 -8.61 2.40 22.25
C ARG A 168 -7.18 2.89 22.47
N LEU A 169 -6.19 2.11 22.02
CA LEU A 169 -4.79 2.47 22.12
C LEU A 169 -4.47 3.74 21.33
N VAL A 170 -4.85 3.79 20.05
CA VAL A 170 -4.54 4.94 19.18
C VAL A 170 -5.33 6.18 19.58
N ASP A 171 -6.59 6.05 20.02
CA ASP A 171 -7.39 7.17 20.52
C ASP A 171 -6.78 7.82 21.77
N THR A 172 -6.19 6.99 22.65
CA THR A 172 -5.51 7.47 23.86
C THR A 172 -4.16 8.11 23.56
N ARG A 173 -3.38 7.49 22.63
CA ARG A 173 -2.01 7.89 22.36
C ARG A 173 -1.90 9.04 21.36
N PHE A 174 -2.87 9.17 20.44
CA PHE A 174 -2.85 10.12 19.34
C PHE A 174 -4.19 10.88 19.26
N PRO A 175 -4.51 11.77 20.23
CA PRO A 175 -5.81 12.42 20.32
C PRO A 175 -6.16 13.34 19.14
N SER A 176 -5.17 13.73 18.35
CA SER A 176 -5.31 14.56 17.13
C SER A 176 -5.07 13.76 15.84
N LEU A 177 -5.17 12.43 15.91
CA LEU A 177 -5.10 11.59 14.70
C LEU A 177 -6.31 11.87 13.82
N ASP A 178 -6.10 12.02 12.51
CA ASP A 178 -7.20 12.33 11.59
C ASP A 178 -7.99 11.08 11.21
N TYR A 179 -7.31 9.94 10.95
CA TYR A 179 -8.02 8.72 10.54
C TYR A 179 -7.28 7.44 10.91
N VAL A 180 -8.05 6.35 11.00
CA VAL A 180 -7.57 4.97 11.09
C VAL A 180 -8.15 4.18 9.92
N PHE A 181 -7.29 3.48 9.19
CA PHE A 181 -7.65 2.59 8.09
C PHE A 181 -7.40 1.14 8.48
N PHE A 182 -8.44 0.30 8.45
CA PHE A 182 -8.34 -1.15 8.57
C PHE A 182 -8.56 -1.79 7.20
N GLY A 183 -7.52 -2.39 6.64
CA GLY A 183 -7.59 -3.09 5.37
C GLY A 183 -7.32 -4.58 5.50
N ALA A 184 -8.21 -5.44 5.00
CA ALA A 184 -7.93 -6.88 4.95
C ALA A 184 -6.64 -7.15 4.17
N ALA A 185 -5.78 -8.04 4.68
CA ALA A 185 -4.60 -8.48 3.94
C ALA A 185 -5.01 -9.04 2.58
N MET A 186 -4.38 -8.55 1.53
CA MET A 186 -4.59 -9.04 0.17
C MET A 186 -3.69 -10.25 -0.10
N PRO A 187 -4.17 -11.31 -0.77
CA PRO A 187 -3.36 -12.50 -1.07
C PRO A 187 -2.43 -12.27 -2.28
N ILE A 188 -1.54 -11.29 -2.15
CA ILE A 188 -0.58 -10.82 -3.16
C ILE A 188 0.83 -10.79 -2.58
N GLY A 189 1.86 -10.76 -3.44
CA GLY A 189 3.24 -10.80 -2.99
C GLY A 189 3.49 -11.96 -2.01
N LEU A 190 4.09 -11.67 -0.85
CA LEU A 190 4.34 -12.68 0.18
C LEU A 190 3.07 -13.25 0.82
N ALA A 191 1.97 -12.50 0.82
CA ALA A 191 0.70 -12.98 1.36
C ALA A 191 -0.02 -13.98 0.43
N SER A 192 0.43 -14.14 -0.84
CA SER A 192 -0.09 -15.20 -1.72
C SER A 192 0.52 -16.58 -1.46
N ARG A 193 1.52 -16.68 -0.58
CA ARG A 193 2.13 -17.98 -0.21
C ARG A 193 1.10 -18.89 0.46
N LYS A 194 1.10 -20.17 0.07
CA LYS A 194 0.12 -21.15 0.56
C LYS A 194 0.01 -21.17 2.09
N GLY A 195 1.14 -21.17 2.80
CA GLY A 195 1.16 -21.16 4.27
C GLY A 195 0.52 -19.89 4.85
N PHE A 196 0.83 -18.70 4.31
CA PHE A 196 0.20 -17.45 4.76
C PHE A 196 -1.32 -17.48 4.52
N VAL A 197 -1.74 -17.91 3.33
CA VAL A 197 -3.18 -18.01 3.00
C VAL A 197 -3.90 -18.95 3.95
N THR A 198 -3.28 -20.08 4.32
CA THR A 198 -3.87 -21.06 5.21
C THR A 198 -3.96 -20.57 6.66
N HIS A 199 -2.95 -19.83 7.15
CA HIS A 199 -2.81 -19.55 8.58
C HIS A 199 -3.07 -18.08 8.97
N GLU A 200 -2.76 -17.10 8.09
CA GLU A 200 -2.84 -15.67 8.40
C GLU A 200 -3.89 -14.90 7.59
N MET A 201 -4.35 -15.43 6.46
CA MET A 201 -5.40 -14.73 5.71
C MET A 201 -6.70 -14.70 6.54
N VAL A 202 -7.40 -13.56 6.51
CA VAL A 202 -8.69 -13.41 7.20
C VAL A 202 -9.66 -14.50 6.77
N THR A 203 -10.42 -15.05 7.74
CA THR A 203 -11.46 -16.03 7.49
C THR A 203 -12.69 -15.38 6.83
N SER A 204 -13.54 -16.17 6.18
CA SER A 204 -14.80 -15.67 5.61
C SER A 204 -15.62 -14.90 6.64
N ARG A 205 -15.71 -15.41 7.90
CA ARG A 205 -16.42 -14.72 8.98
C ARG A 205 -15.80 -13.38 9.35
N GLN A 206 -14.48 -13.30 9.44
CA GLN A 206 -13.78 -12.03 9.72
C GLN A 206 -13.98 -11.04 8.57
N LEU A 207 -13.96 -11.53 7.33
CA LEU A 207 -14.19 -10.69 6.15
C LEU A 207 -15.65 -10.16 6.12
N GLU A 208 -16.62 -10.98 6.49
CA GLU A 208 -18.03 -10.56 6.65
C GLU A 208 -18.15 -9.46 7.71
N LEU A 209 -17.46 -9.58 8.84
CA LEU A 209 -17.45 -8.55 9.88
C LEU A 209 -16.80 -7.25 9.38
N LEU A 210 -15.71 -7.30 8.62
CA LEU A 210 -15.10 -6.09 8.05
C LEU A 210 -16.02 -5.37 7.05
N ARG A 211 -16.99 -6.07 6.48
CA ARG A 211 -18.02 -5.52 5.58
C ARG A 211 -19.27 -5.04 6.30
N ASP A 212 -19.40 -5.40 7.58
CA ASP A 212 -20.59 -5.09 8.37
C ASP A 212 -20.46 -3.69 8.98
N GLU A 213 -21.34 -2.77 8.53
CA GLU A 213 -21.37 -1.39 9.03
C GLU A 213 -21.65 -1.35 10.55
N SER A 214 -22.40 -2.31 11.10
CA SER A 214 -22.66 -2.37 12.55
C SER A 214 -21.39 -2.68 13.36
N TYR A 215 -20.47 -3.45 12.78
CA TYR A 215 -19.14 -3.66 13.37
C TYR A 215 -18.30 -2.38 13.30
N ALA A 216 -18.28 -1.71 12.14
CA ALA A 216 -17.59 -0.43 11.99
C ALA A 216 -18.16 0.63 12.97
N ASP A 217 -19.48 0.71 13.13
CA ASP A 217 -20.11 1.62 14.11
C ASP A 217 -19.67 1.30 15.55
N THR A 218 -19.54 0.03 15.90
CA THR A 218 -19.02 -0.36 17.21
C THR A 218 -17.58 0.14 17.41
N LEU A 219 -16.72 0.01 16.39
CA LEU A 219 -15.34 0.48 16.45
C LEU A 219 -15.27 2.01 16.56
N ARG A 220 -16.13 2.75 15.85
CA ARG A 220 -16.24 4.23 15.94
C ARG A 220 -16.51 4.72 17.36
N THR A 221 -17.17 3.93 18.20
CA THR A 221 -17.39 4.30 19.62
C THR A 221 -16.09 4.39 20.43
N HIS A 222 -14.99 3.84 19.92
CA HIS A 222 -13.68 3.82 20.57
C HIS A 222 -12.69 4.83 19.97
N LEU A 223 -13.11 5.61 18.95
CA LEU A 223 -12.21 6.50 18.18
C LEU A 223 -12.83 7.90 18.03
N ARG A 224 -12.00 8.94 18.16
CA ARG A 224 -12.32 10.31 17.70
C ARG A 224 -11.95 10.51 16.24
N ALA A 225 -10.90 9.81 15.78
CA ALA A 225 -10.45 9.83 14.40
C ALA A 225 -11.49 9.21 13.45
N ASP A 226 -11.47 9.61 12.19
CA ASP A 226 -12.28 8.98 11.15
C ASP A 226 -11.88 7.52 10.96
N LEU A 227 -12.85 6.65 10.80
CA LEU A 227 -12.64 5.22 10.60
C LEU A 227 -13.01 4.80 9.19
N VAL A 228 -12.04 4.18 8.52
CA VAL A 228 -12.24 3.49 7.23
C VAL A 228 -11.97 2.00 7.42
N VAL A 229 -12.91 1.17 7.01
CA VAL A 229 -12.75 -0.30 6.99
C VAL A 229 -12.91 -0.79 5.56
N SER A 230 -11.98 -1.61 5.08
CA SER A 230 -11.95 -2.13 3.71
C SER A 230 -11.63 -3.62 3.67
N ASP A 231 -12.37 -4.35 2.85
CA ASP A 231 -12.01 -5.71 2.49
C ASP A 231 -10.92 -5.80 1.40
N ASN A 232 -10.51 -4.65 0.87
CA ASN A 232 -9.54 -4.50 -0.22
C ASN A 232 -9.89 -5.26 -1.52
N GLU A 233 -11.12 -5.75 -1.67
CA GLU A 233 -11.54 -6.48 -2.88
C GLU A 233 -11.50 -5.65 -4.17
N MET A 234 -11.47 -4.32 -4.08
CA MET A 234 -11.28 -3.47 -5.26
C MET A 234 -9.97 -3.79 -6.00
N PHE A 235 -8.92 -4.19 -5.28
CA PHE A 235 -7.64 -4.59 -5.86
C PHE A 235 -7.66 -6.00 -6.48
N GLN A 236 -8.70 -6.77 -6.24
CA GLN A 236 -8.89 -8.04 -6.94
C GLN A 236 -9.15 -7.86 -8.43
N MET A 237 -9.73 -6.70 -8.82
CA MET A 237 -10.00 -6.32 -10.21
C MET A 237 -10.92 -7.29 -10.94
N ARG A 238 -11.92 -7.84 -10.24
CA ARG A 238 -12.94 -8.69 -10.88
C ARG A 238 -13.71 -7.90 -11.95
N PRO A 239 -14.00 -8.49 -13.12
CA PRO A 239 -14.63 -7.79 -14.23
C PRO A 239 -15.94 -7.06 -13.84
N GLU A 240 -16.78 -7.68 -13.02
CA GLU A 240 -18.05 -7.08 -12.58
C GLU A 240 -17.86 -5.83 -11.71
N ARG A 241 -16.78 -5.73 -10.92
CA ARG A 241 -16.49 -4.54 -10.11
C ARG A 241 -15.92 -3.40 -10.96
N LEU A 242 -15.09 -3.73 -11.93
CA LEU A 242 -14.56 -2.73 -12.87
C LEU A 242 -15.68 -2.09 -13.70
N VAL A 243 -16.69 -2.87 -14.13
CA VAL A 243 -17.87 -2.35 -14.83
C VAL A 243 -18.70 -1.43 -13.92
N GLN A 244 -18.72 -1.67 -12.61
CA GLN A 244 -19.39 -0.81 -11.63
C GLN A 244 -18.62 0.48 -11.31
N GLY A 245 -17.45 0.69 -11.92
CA GLY A 245 -16.66 1.90 -11.77
C GLY A 245 -15.65 1.85 -10.62
N GLU A 246 -15.43 0.70 -9.99
CA GLU A 246 -14.35 0.49 -9.04
C GLU A 246 -13.02 0.41 -9.78
N ILE A 247 -12.40 1.55 -10.00
CA ILE A 247 -11.16 1.63 -10.77
C ILE A 247 -10.01 1.78 -9.79
N PRO A 248 -9.09 0.81 -9.79
CA PRO A 248 -7.92 0.86 -8.94
C PRO A 248 -6.94 1.97 -9.40
N ALA A 249 -6.01 2.31 -8.54
CA ALA A 249 -4.93 3.23 -8.85
C ALA A 249 -3.98 2.65 -9.92
N MET A 250 -3.31 3.51 -10.68
CA MET A 250 -2.14 3.12 -11.45
C MET A 250 -0.99 2.78 -10.50
N GLN A 251 -0.22 1.73 -10.76
CA GLN A 251 0.96 1.43 -9.96
C GLN A 251 2.24 1.60 -10.77
N VAL A 252 3.22 2.31 -10.19
CA VAL A 252 4.55 2.57 -10.77
C VAL A 252 5.60 1.88 -9.91
N GLU A 253 6.51 1.14 -10.54
CA GLU A 253 7.65 0.50 -9.88
C GLU A 253 8.81 1.49 -9.65
N PRO A 254 9.81 1.16 -8.80
CA PRO A 254 10.91 2.07 -8.49
C PRO A 254 11.71 2.53 -9.71
N ASP A 255 11.77 1.71 -10.76
CA ASP A 255 12.47 2.00 -12.02
C ASP A 255 11.60 2.71 -13.08
N GLY A 256 10.44 3.21 -12.68
CA GLY A 256 9.52 3.97 -13.55
C GLY A 256 8.62 3.09 -14.43
N ARG A 257 8.72 1.76 -14.36
CA ARG A 257 7.83 0.85 -15.09
C ARG A 257 6.41 0.91 -14.49
N VAL A 258 5.41 0.79 -15.35
CA VAL A 258 4.00 0.81 -14.98
C VAL A 258 3.45 -0.60 -14.98
N ARG A 259 2.87 -1.03 -13.87
CA ARG A 259 2.16 -2.32 -13.79
C ARG A 259 0.85 -2.26 -14.58
N ALA A 260 0.57 -3.33 -15.30
CA ALA A 260 -0.70 -3.44 -16.02
C ALA A 260 -1.90 -3.46 -15.08
N MET A 261 -1.72 -4.12 -13.92
CA MET A 261 -2.71 -4.24 -12.87
C MET A 261 -2.05 -3.90 -11.54
N PRO A 262 -2.62 -3.00 -10.71
CA PRO A 262 -2.08 -2.74 -9.39
C PRO A 262 -1.92 -4.05 -8.61
N VAL A 263 -0.85 -4.13 -7.85
CA VAL A 263 -0.49 -5.25 -6.97
C VAL A 263 -0.16 -6.60 -7.63
N TYR A 264 -0.40 -6.76 -8.95
CA TYR A 264 0.00 -7.94 -9.72
C TYR A 264 1.31 -7.68 -10.48
N GLU A 265 2.06 -8.74 -10.79
CA GLU A 265 3.27 -8.62 -11.61
C GLU A 265 2.92 -8.43 -13.10
N GLY A 266 3.87 -7.90 -13.84
CA GLY A 266 3.76 -7.62 -15.27
C GLY A 266 3.48 -6.16 -15.59
N THR A 267 4.42 -5.56 -16.32
CA THR A 267 4.41 -4.15 -16.70
C THR A 267 3.95 -3.94 -18.14
N VAL A 268 3.56 -2.70 -18.47
CA VAL A 268 3.09 -2.30 -19.81
C VAL A 268 4.00 -1.27 -20.48
N GLY A 269 5.13 -0.94 -19.86
CA GLY A 269 6.10 0.03 -20.34
C GLY A 269 6.63 0.90 -19.19
N SER A 270 7.33 1.99 -19.49
CA SER A 270 7.97 2.84 -18.51
C SER A 270 7.65 4.33 -18.76
N LEU A 271 7.40 5.07 -17.66
CA LEU A 271 7.26 6.53 -17.69
C LEU A 271 8.56 7.26 -18.13
N LEU A 272 9.67 6.56 -18.16
CA LEU A 272 10.93 7.09 -18.71
C LEU A 272 10.94 7.10 -20.23
N ASP A 273 10.10 6.30 -20.88
CA ASP A 273 10.16 6.07 -22.32
C ASP A 273 8.89 6.51 -23.06
N GLU A 274 7.73 6.50 -22.37
CA GLU A 274 6.43 6.69 -23.00
C GLU A 274 5.49 7.56 -22.14
N PRO A 275 4.52 8.28 -22.77
CA PRO A 275 3.52 9.07 -22.04
C PRO A 275 2.68 8.21 -21.08
N GLY A 276 2.40 8.72 -19.88
CA GLY A 276 1.59 8.05 -18.87
C GLY A 276 0.18 7.69 -19.35
N THR A 277 -0.43 8.49 -20.19
CA THR A 277 -1.74 8.23 -20.82
C THR A 277 -1.74 6.98 -21.70
N THR A 278 -0.66 6.75 -22.46
CA THR A 278 -0.48 5.56 -23.29
C THR A 278 -0.34 4.31 -22.42
N LEU A 279 0.47 4.40 -21.35
CA LEU A 279 0.67 3.30 -20.41
C LEU A 279 -0.62 2.97 -19.65
N TRP A 280 -1.40 3.99 -19.27
CA TRP A 280 -2.71 3.80 -18.64
C TRP A 280 -3.71 3.09 -19.55
N GLN A 281 -3.76 3.46 -20.83
CA GLN A 281 -4.61 2.76 -21.80
C GLN A 281 -4.22 1.30 -21.97
N ARG A 282 -2.92 0.98 -22.01
CA ARG A 282 -2.43 -0.41 -22.07
C ARG A 282 -2.75 -1.19 -20.79
N ALA A 283 -2.68 -0.53 -19.64
CA ALA A 283 -3.08 -1.14 -18.37
C ALA A 283 -4.57 -1.52 -18.40
N MET A 284 -5.45 -0.60 -18.80
CA MET A 284 -6.89 -0.88 -18.93
C MET A 284 -7.17 -1.99 -19.95
N ALA A 285 -6.46 -2.02 -21.09
CA ALA A 285 -6.62 -3.09 -22.09
C ALA A 285 -6.21 -4.48 -21.53
N ARG A 286 -5.27 -4.55 -20.58
CA ARG A 286 -4.90 -5.79 -19.90
C ARG A 286 -6.03 -6.31 -19.02
N TRP A 287 -6.86 -5.43 -18.42
CA TRP A 287 -7.95 -5.84 -17.55
C TRP A 287 -9.01 -6.66 -18.30
N ASP A 288 -9.20 -6.39 -19.59
CA ASP A 288 -10.14 -7.09 -20.47
C ASP A 288 -9.53 -8.33 -21.15
N ASP A 289 -8.25 -8.65 -20.88
CA ASP A 289 -7.61 -9.85 -21.44
C ASP A 289 -8.36 -11.11 -20.97
N PRO A 290 -8.83 -11.98 -21.88
CA PRO A 290 -9.56 -13.21 -21.51
C PRO A 290 -8.82 -14.11 -20.53
N ARG A 291 -7.48 -14.10 -20.54
CA ARG A 291 -6.64 -14.86 -19.59
C ARG A 291 -6.72 -14.27 -18.17
N VAL A 292 -6.90 -12.96 -18.03
CA VAL A 292 -7.10 -12.25 -16.76
C VAL A 292 -8.52 -12.48 -16.26
N THR A 293 -9.51 -12.14 -17.09
CA THR A 293 -10.93 -12.18 -16.70
C THR A 293 -11.36 -13.58 -16.30
N SER A 294 -10.96 -14.64 -17.07
CA SER A 294 -11.29 -16.01 -16.73
C SER A 294 -10.75 -16.51 -15.38
N LEU A 295 -9.62 -15.95 -14.90
CA LEU A 295 -9.05 -16.29 -13.60
C LEU A 295 -9.76 -15.53 -12.48
N LEU A 296 -10.00 -14.23 -12.67
CA LEU A 296 -10.53 -13.36 -11.62
C LEU A 296 -12.04 -13.51 -11.43
N GLU A 297 -12.79 -13.81 -12.49
CA GLU A 297 -14.24 -14.06 -12.43
C GLU A 297 -14.62 -15.14 -11.40
N HIS A 298 -13.77 -16.17 -11.25
CA HIS A 298 -14.00 -17.30 -10.36
C HIS A 298 -13.33 -17.14 -8.97
N ALA A 299 -12.57 -16.08 -8.75
CA ALA A 299 -11.82 -15.86 -7.49
C ALA A 299 -12.73 -15.28 -6.39
N ARG A 300 -13.67 -16.10 -5.85
CA ARG A 300 -14.68 -15.65 -4.87
C ARG A 300 -14.26 -15.82 -3.40
N THR A 301 -13.13 -16.48 -3.14
CA THR A 301 -12.56 -16.63 -1.79
C THR A 301 -11.12 -16.13 -1.78
N MET A 302 -10.58 -15.89 -0.59
CA MET A 302 -9.17 -15.48 -0.45
C MET A 302 -8.21 -16.52 -1.03
N GLU A 303 -8.50 -17.82 -0.88
CA GLU A 303 -7.70 -18.91 -1.46
C GLU A 303 -7.75 -18.90 -2.99
N ALA A 304 -8.94 -18.73 -3.57
CA ALA A 304 -9.11 -18.64 -5.02
C ALA A 304 -8.44 -17.38 -5.57
N TRP A 305 -8.51 -16.27 -4.86
CA TRP A 305 -7.80 -15.04 -5.23
C TRP A 305 -6.28 -15.25 -5.16
N ALA A 306 -5.75 -15.88 -4.10
CA ALA A 306 -4.33 -16.21 -4.01
C ALA A 306 -3.85 -17.09 -5.18
N ASP A 307 -4.68 -18.08 -5.58
CA ASP A 307 -4.35 -18.93 -6.73
C ASP A 307 -4.34 -18.15 -8.05
N ALA A 308 -5.38 -17.33 -8.27
CA ALA A 308 -5.46 -16.45 -9.44
C ALA A 308 -4.26 -15.49 -9.48
N THR A 309 -3.89 -14.86 -8.34
CA THR A 309 -2.71 -14.00 -8.23
C THR A 309 -1.44 -14.71 -8.66
N ARG A 310 -1.15 -15.89 -8.10
CA ARG A 310 0.08 -16.64 -8.44
C ARG A 310 0.13 -16.98 -9.93
N ARG A 311 -1.01 -17.35 -10.52
CA ARG A 311 -1.09 -17.67 -11.95
C ARG A 311 -0.90 -16.44 -12.83
N LEU A 312 -1.50 -15.31 -12.49
CA LEU A 312 -1.32 -14.04 -13.20
C LEU A 312 0.12 -13.54 -13.07
N ASP A 313 0.70 -13.56 -11.88
CA ASP A 313 2.07 -13.15 -11.63
C ASP A 313 3.07 -13.97 -12.45
N LEU A 314 2.90 -15.30 -12.52
CA LEU A 314 3.76 -16.18 -13.34
C LEU A 314 3.51 -16.01 -14.84
N MET A 315 2.30 -15.65 -15.25
CA MET A 315 1.95 -15.48 -16.66
C MET A 315 2.49 -14.17 -17.23
N PHE A 316 2.47 -13.09 -16.45
CA PHE A 316 2.78 -11.74 -16.93
C PHE A 316 4.04 -11.13 -16.35
N GLY A 317 4.57 -11.68 -15.26
CA GLY A 317 5.87 -11.32 -14.70
C GLY A 317 7.01 -11.66 -15.67
N ASP A 318 8.06 -10.85 -15.65
CA ASP A 318 9.27 -11.14 -16.40
C ASP A 318 10.04 -12.33 -15.79
N ALA A 319 11.15 -12.72 -16.43
CA ALA A 319 11.96 -13.86 -15.98
C ALA A 319 12.55 -13.66 -14.57
N ASP A 320 12.80 -12.40 -14.14
CA ASP A 320 13.28 -12.10 -12.79
C ASP A 320 12.15 -12.23 -11.78
N ASP A 321 10.94 -11.78 -12.14
CA ASP A 321 9.74 -11.93 -11.32
C ASP A 321 9.39 -13.41 -11.12
N GLN A 322 9.40 -14.20 -12.20
CA GLN A 322 9.12 -15.64 -12.12
C GLN A 322 10.12 -16.35 -11.20
N ARG A 323 11.45 -16.09 -11.37
CA ARG A 323 12.49 -16.65 -10.50
C ARG A 323 12.31 -16.23 -9.03
N ARG A 324 11.90 -14.98 -8.78
CA ARG A 324 11.66 -14.46 -7.43
C ARG A 324 10.45 -15.13 -6.78
N ILE A 325 9.36 -15.28 -7.53
CA ILE A 325 8.12 -15.93 -7.06
C ILE A 325 8.39 -17.38 -6.67
N GLU A 326 9.14 -18.14 -7.50
CA GLU A 326 9.53 -19.52 -7.23
C GLU A 326 10.41 -19.67 -5.98
N ARG A 327 11.19 -18.62 -5.64
CA ARG A 327 12.13 -18.61 -4.50
C ARG A 327 11.55 -17.92 -3.25
N ARG A 328 10.26 -17.56 -3.25
CA ARG A 328 9.63 -17.02 -2.05
C ARG A 328 9.85 -17.95 -0.86
N PRO A 329 10.28 -17.41 0.31
CA PRO A 329 10.48 -18.25 1.49
C PRO A 329 9.15 -18.90 1.90
N ALA A 330 9.21 -20.13 2.41
CA ALA A 330 8.03 -20.72 3.03
C ALA A 330 7.52 -19.80 4.15
N PHE A 331 6.21 -19.79 4.37
CA PHE A 331 5.64 -19.14 5.55
C PHE A 331 5.91 -20.06 6.74
N PRO A 332 6.50 -19.56 7.85
CA PRO A 332 6.89 -20.36 9.01
C PRO A 332 5.70 -20.99 9.74
#